data_23d5a6ec08a8f9905ab4575fcc5be70a
#
_entry.id   23d5a6ec08a8f9905ab4575fcc5be70a
#
_cell.length_a   1.000
_cell.length_b   1.000
_cell.length_c   1.000
_cell.angle_alpha   90.00
_cell.angle_beta   90.00
_cell.angle_gamma   90.00
#
_symmetry.space_group_name_H-M   'P 1'
#
loop_
_entity.id
_entity.type
_entity.pdbx_description
1 polymer ?
#
loop_
_entity_poly.entity_id
_entity_poly.type
_entity_poly.pdbx_seq_one_letter_code
_entity_poly.pdbx_strand_id
1 'polypeptide(L)'
;MKVFLAPVLLFVFASVVDAQVLDLWPQGKVAFGVYAPSEAPRGSPPVYTSEGAAKVAENPLYDFVFLNLEGAYDPVAVKAYGQGLKKSSRKTLIVRIPPISKDGPETTRARVQEIFDAGADGVTIPHIRDLEEAKLALTFFEAAKANVWSPANPKGTKLAMLMLEDPKAIAQRREIAELKGLSILACGIGSLAQALGGDRAGAEAGTQQVLAETKRVKLGNMLPASANDVEQRIKEGFNAILGQGPQADEMIKIGRTAAGR
;
A
#
# COMPACT_ATOMS: atom_id res chain seq x y z
N MET A 1 8.86 -36.98 53.36
CA MET A 1 9.06 -35.63 52.85
C MET A 1 8.69 -35.69 51.36
N LYS A 2 7.52 -35.19 50.98
CA LYS A 2 7.09 -35.13 49.58
C LYS A 2 7.40 -33.73 49.05
N VAL A 3 8.32 -33.66 48.09
CA VAL A 3 8.68 -32.42 47.39
C VAL A 3 7.66 -32.17 46.30
N PHE A 4 6.86 -31.12 46.44
CA PHE A 4 5.97 -30.62 45.38
C PHE A 4 6.79 -29.73 44.45
N LEU A 5 7.05 -30.19 43.20
CA LEU A 5 7.53 -29.31 42.13
C LEU A 5 6.32 -28.58 41.53
N ALA A 6 6.28 -27.26 41.72
CA ALA A 6 5.33 -26.41 41.00
C ALA A 6 5.76 -26.22 39.55
N PRO A 7 4.83 -26.31 38.57
CA PRO A 7 5.19 -26.05 37.16
C PRO A 7 5.45 -24.55 36.97
N VAL A 8 6.64 -24.21 36.50
CA VAL A 8 6.98 -22.85 36.01
C VAL A 8 6.30 -22.68 34.66
N LEU A 9 5.23 -21.88 34.62
CA LEU A 9 4.61 -21.45 33.38
C LEU A 9 5.55 -20.42 32.71
N LEU A 10 6.25 -20.85 31.67
CA LEU A 10 7.03 -19.94 30.82
C LEU A 10 6.03 -19.17 29.94
N PHE A 11 5.72 -17.94 30.30
CA PHE A 11 5.05 -17.00 29.39
C PHE A 11 6.05 -16.62 28.30
N VAL A 12 5.93 -17.26 27.14
CA VAL A 12 6.57 -16.79 25.90
C VAL A 12 5.84 -15.51 25.49
N PHE A 13 6.37 -14.36 25.85
CA PHE A 13 5.98 -13.11 25.19
C PHE A 13 6.43 -13.22 23.73
N ALA A 14 5.50 -13.54 22.86
CA ALA A 14 5.72 -13.33 21.42
C ALA A 14 5.95 -11.84 21.24
N SER A 15 7.20 -11.43 21.08
CA SER A 15 7.54 -10.10 20.62
C SER A 15 6.80 -9.92 19.29
N VAL A 16 5.93 -8.91 19.22
CA VAL A 16 5.31 -8.49 17.96
C VAL A 16 6.45 -8.05 17.06
N VAL A 17 6.91 -8.94 16.20
CA VAL A 17 7.93 -8.61 15.19
C VAL A 17 7.26 -7.67 14.22
N ASP A 18 7.80 -6.47 14.10
CA ASP A 18 7.43 -5.47 13.12
C ASP A 18 7.59 -6.09 11.71
N ALA A 19 6.49 -6.49 11.08
CA ALA A 19 6.50 -7.21 9.81
C ALA A 19 6.34 -6.22 8.66
N GLN A 20 7.14 -6.41 7.61
CA GLN A 20 6.95 -5.73 6.33
C GLN A 20 5.89 -6.46 5.50
N VAL A 21 5.27 -5.75 4.56
CA VAL A 21 4.31 -6.33 3.62
C VAL A 21 4.89 -7.58 2.92
N LEU A 22 6.16 -7.50 2.51
CA LEU A 22 6.86 -8.61 1.84
C LEU A 22 7.21 -9.79 2.76
N ASP A 23 7.15 -9.62 4.08
CA ASP A 23 7.27 -10.71 5.05
C ASP A 23 5.92 -11.47 5.20
N LEU A 24 4.80 -10.80 4.97
CA LEU A 24 3.45 -11.32 5.21
C LEU A 24 2.87 -12.06 3.99
N TRP A 25 2.99 -11.51 2.81
CA TRP A 25 2.39 -12.07 1.61
C TRP A 25 2.86 -13.49 1.25
N PRO A 26 4.16 -13.84 1.35
CA PRO A 26 4.60 -15.22 1.13
C PRO A 26 3.98 -16.24 2.10
N GLN A 27 3.50 -15.75 3.27
CA GLN A 27 2.80 -16.56 4.27
C GLN A 27 1.28 -16.58 4.06
N GLY A 28 0.76 -15.97 2.99
CA GLY A 28 -0.68 -15.82 2.74
C GLY A 28 -1.39 -14.90 3.73
N LYS A 29 -0.66 -14.04 4.44
CA LYS A 29 -1.22 -13.14 5.45
C LYS A 29 -1.58 -11.79 4.85
N VAL A 30 -2.71 -11.24 5.32
CA VAL A 30 -3.16 -9.89 4.97
C VAL A 30 -2.31 -8.85 5.69
N ALA A 31 -1.86 -7.82 4.96
CA ALA A 31 -1.18 -6.66 5.53
C ALA A 31 -2.18 -5.53 5.82
N PHE A 32 -1.99 -4.84 6.94
CA PHE A 32 -2.83 -3.72 7.35
C PHE A 32 -1.99 -2.46 7.46
N GLY A 33 -2.47 -1.37 6.87
CA GLY A 33 -1.78 -0.10 6.90
C GLY A 33 -2.70 1.08 7.10
N VAL A 34 -2.10 2.25 7.19
CA VAL A 34 -2.80 3.50 7.42
C VAL A 34 -2.31 4.57 6.43
N TYR A 35 -3.23 5.43 6.01
CA TYR A 35 -2.81 6.70 5.41
C TYR A 35 -1.98 7.48 6.44
N ALA A 36 -0.82 7.98 6.01
CA ALA A 36 0.00 8.85 6.83
C ALA A 36 -0.85 10.00 7.37
N PRO A 37 -1.01 10.14 8.69
CA PRO A 37 -1.78 11.24 9.26
C PRO A 37 -1.03 12.55 9.06
N SER A 38 -1.73 13.57 8.58
CA SER A 38 -1.20 14.92 8.52
C SER A 38 -1.24 15.55 9.91
N GLU A 39 -0.18 16.27 10.27
CA GLU A 39 -0.10 17.04 11.51
C GLU A 39 -0.68 18.46 11.37
N ALA A 40 -1.09 18.84 10.16
CA ALA A 40 -1.74 20.13 9.91
C ALA A 40 -3.18 20.15 10.45
N PRO A 41 -3.67 21.31 10.87
CA PRO A 41 -5.09 21.50 11.16
C PRO A 41 -5.97 21.13 9.97
N ARG A 42 -7.17 20.65 10.25
CA ARG A 42 -8.14 20.31 9.20
C ARG A 42 -8.41 21.51 8.29
N GLY A 43 -8.30 21.30 6.98
CA GLY A 43 -8.50 22.33 5.96
C GLY A 43 -7.24 23.10 5.57
N SER A 44 -6.11 22.84 6.25
CA SER A 44 -4.80 23.36 5.87
C SER A 44 -4.08 22.39 4.94
N PRO A 45 -3.07 22.85 4.15
CA PRO A 45 -2.19 21.95 3.43
C PRO A 45 -1.57 20.91 4.36
N PRO A 46 -1.44 19.65 3.95
CA PRO A 46 -0.92 18.60 4.82
C PRO A 46 0.54 18.86 5.22
N VAL A 47 0.85 18.50 6.46
CA VAL A 47 2.22 18.58 6.99
C VAL A 47 2.61 17.18 7.47
N TYR A 48 3.80 16.74 7.06
CA TYR A 48 4.34 15.43 7.40
C TYR A 48 5.76 15.60 7.95
N THR A 49 5.96 15.23 9.22
CA THR A 49 7.25 15.39 9.91
C THR A 49 7.87 14.04 10.25
N SER A 50 9.14 14.05 10.60
CA SER A 50 9.87 12.88 11.10
C SER A 50 9.32 12.42 12.46
N GLU A 51 8.87 13.35 13.29
CA GLU A 51 8.26 13.08 14.59
C GLU A 51 6.88 12.41 14.43
N GLY A 52 6.07 12.90 13.50
CA GLY A 52 4.79 12.29 13.15
C GLY A 52 4.96 10.86 12.63
N ALA A 53 5.95 10.64 11.76
CA ALA A 53 6.29 9.32 11.27
C ALA A 53 6.77 8.38 12.38
N ALA A 54 7.58 8.86 13.32
CA ALA A 54 8.04 8.06 14.48
C ALA A 54 6.86 7.61 15.36
N LYS A 55 5.87 8.47 15.59
CA LYS A 55 4.64 8.10 16.31
C LYS A 55 3.86 7.00 15.60
N VAL A 56 3.74 7.08 14.27
CA VAL A 56 3.10 6.03 13.47
C VAL A 56 3.89 4.73 13.51
N ALA A 57 5.23 4.82 13.56
CA ALA A 57 6.11 3.67 13.68
C ALA A 57 5.88 2.86 14.96
N GLU A 58 5.50 3.51 16.05
CA GLU A 58 5.25 2.88 17.35
C GLU A 58 3.95 2.06 17.40
N ASN A 59 2.98 2.32 16.51
CA ASN A 59 1.70 1.62 16.55
C ASN A 59 1.83 0.18 16.00
N PRO A 60 1.66 -0.87 16.82
CA PRO A 60 1.85 -2.26 16.41
C PRO A 60 0.76 -2.79 15.47
N LEU A 61 -0.31 -2.04 15.27
CA LEU A 61 -1.40 -2.41 14.37
C LEU A 61 -1.01 -2.31 12.89
N TYR A 62 -0.03 -1.46 12.55
CA TYR A 62 0.32 -1.14 11.16
C TYR A 62 1.50 -1.99 10.66
N ASP A 63 1.32 -2.63 9.52
CA ASP A 63 2.37 -3.31 8.78
C ASP A 63 2.99 -2.38 7.72
N PHE A 64 2.20 -1.40 7.24
CA PHE A 64 2.65 -0.40 6.26
C PHE A 64 2.01 0.97 6.50
N VAL A 65 2.65 1.98 5.91
CA VAL A 65 2.17 3.36 5.88
C VAL A 65 2.07 3.83 4.45
N PHE A 66 0.98 4.50 4.11
CA PHE A 66 0.71 5.02 2.78
C PHE A 66 0.74 6.55 2.81
N LEU A 67 1.85 7.13 2.36
CA LEU A 67 2.03 8.58 2.26
C LEU A 67 1.43 9.07 0.95
N ASN A 68 0.31 9.78 1.05
CA ASN A 68 -0.43 10.25 -0.12
C ASN A 68 -0.05 11.67 -0.51
N LEU A 69 0.74 11.82 -1.57
CA LEU A 69 1.18 13.10 -2.15
C LEU A 69 0.62 13.34 -3.55
N GLU A 70 -0.48 12.67 -3.91
CA GLU A 70 -1.12 12.81 -5.23
C GLU A 70 -1.56 14.24 -5.53
N GLY A 71 -2.09 14.96 -4.56
CA GLY A 71 -2.56 16.34 -4.74
C GLY A 71 -1.42 17.33 -4.95
N ALA A 72 -0.34 17.18 -4.18
CA ALA A 72 0.85 18.00 -4.24
C ALA A 72 2.06 17.18 -3.77
N TYR A 73 3.04 17.00 -4.65
CA TYR A 73 4.27 16.31 -4.32
C TYR A 73 5.17 17.19 -3.44
N ASP A 74 5.63 16.63 -2.34
CA ASP A 74 6.52 17.29 -1.39
C ASP A 74 7.73 16.37 -1.07
N PRO A 75 8.92 16.64 -1.65
CA PRO A 75 10.13 15.86 -1.42
C PRO A 75 10.63 15.96 0.04
N VAL A 76 10.35 17.08 0.70
CA VAL A 76 10.75 17.27 2.11
C VAL A 76 9.92 16.32 3.00
N ALA A 77 8.62 16.23 2.73
CA ALA A 77 7.74 15.28 3.42
C ALA A 77 8.19 13.82 3.20
N VAL A 78 8.54 13.43 1.97
CA VAL A 78 9.05 12.09 1.66
C VAL A 78 10.26 11.75 2.50
N LYS A 79 11.26 12.65 2.50
CA LYS A 79 12.51 12.44 3.24
C LYS A 79 12.28 12.41 4.75
N ALA A 80 11.53 13.36 5.29
CA ALA A 80 11.25 13.45 6.71
C ALA A 80 10.48 12.21 7.20
N TYR A 81 9.45 11.81 6.45
CA TYR A 81 8.62 10.67 6.80
C TYR A 81 9.39 9.36 6.69
N GLY A 82 10.17 9.17 5.62
CA GLY A 82 11.03 8.01 5.46
C GLY A 82 12.04 7.86 6.60
N GLN A 83 12.72 8.94 6.97
CA GLN A 83 13.67 8.94 8.09
C GLN A 83 13.00 8.62 9.43
N GLY A 84 11.87 9.26 9.74
CA GLY A 84 11.16 9.05 10.99
C GLY A 84 10.64 7.62 11.12
N LEU A 85 10.02 7.08 10.08
CA LEU A 85 9.47 5.73 10.08
C LEU A 85 10.55 4.65 10.22
N LYS A 86 11.66 4.79 9.48
CA LYS A 86 12.75 3.79 9.45
C LYS A 86 13.68 3.83 10.65
N LYS A 87 13.65 4.90 11.43
CA LYS A 87 14.48 5.02 12.64
C LYS A 87 14.09 4.00 13.72
N SER A 88 12.80 3.67 13.83
CA SER A 88 12.26 2.88 14.93
C SER A 88 11.43 1.68 14.49
N SER A 89 11.23 1.48 13.17
CA SER A 89 10.42 0.36 12.67
C SER A 89 10.89 -0.17 11.32
N ARG A 90 10.40 -1.37 10.98
CA ARG A 90 10.56 -2.00 9.67
C ARG A 90 9.32 -1.84 8.79
N LYS A 91 8.32 -1.06 9.22
CA LYS A 91 7.06 -0.87 8.47
C LYS A 91 7.34 -0.44 7.04
N THR A 92 6.59 -1.01 6.11
CA THR A 92 6.69 -0.65 4.69
C THR A 92 6.17 0.76 4.47
N LEU A 93 6.95 1.63 3.84
CA LEU A 93 6.53 2.96 3.40
C LEU A 93 6.22 2.93 1.90
N ILE A 94 4.97 3.21 1.55
CA ILE A 94 4.51 3.36 0.16
C ILE A 94 4.13 4.82 -0.05
N VAL A 95 4.65 5.44 -1.11
CA VAL A 95 4.39 6.86 -1.44
C VAL A 95 3.57 6.93 -2.72
N ARG A 96 2.39 7.57 -2.68
CA ARG A 96 1.60 7.88 -3.87
C ARG A 96 1.94 9.28 -4.38
N ILE A 97 2.30 9.36 -5.65
CA ILE A 97 2.69 10.58 -6.35
C ILE A 97 1.56 11.10 -7.24
N PRO A 98 1.63 12.34 -7.73
CA PRO A 98 0.72 12.81 -8.77
C PRO A 98 0.77 11.93 -10.03
N PRO A 99 -0.33 11.83 -10.79
CA PRO A 99 -0.39 11.01 -11.99
C PRO A 99 0.55 11.54 -13.11
N ILE A 100 0.96 10.63 -13.99
CA ILE A 100 1.80 10.98 -15.16
C ILE A 100 1.15 12.06 -16.02
N SER A 101 -0.17 12.00 -16.16
CA SER A 101 -0.93 12.97 -16.95
C SER A 101 -0.87 14.41 -16.42
N LYS A 102 -0.59 14.57 -15.11
CA LYS A 102 -0.48 15.91 -14.49
C LYS A 102 0.90 16.53 -14.66
N ASP A 103 1.94 15.77 -14.41
CA ASP A 103 3.29 16.32 -14.24
C ASP A 103 4.27 15.86 -15.36
N GLY A 104 3.82 14.94 -16.21
CA GLY A 104 4.59 14.39 -17.32
C GLY A 104 5.54 13.25 -16.91
N PRO A 105 6.02 12.47 -17.90
CA PRO A 105 6.79 11.27 -17.65
C PRO A 105 8.17 11.54 -17.01
N GLU A 106 8.86 12.59 -17.44
CA GLU A 106 10.20 12.91 -16.93
C GLU A 106 10.17 13.28 -15.44
N THR A 107 9.20 14.10 -15.05
CA THR A 107 9.01 14.48 -13.64
C THR A 107 8.62 13.27 -12.79
N THR A 108 7.72 12.43 -13.32
CA THR A 108 7.30 11.19 -12.60
C THR A 108 8.48 10.25 -12.41
N ARG A 109 9.32 10.06 -13.45
CA ARG A 109 10.53 9.25 -13.38
C ARG A 109 11.51 9.75 -12.32
N ALA A 110 11.77 11.07 -12.28
CA ALA A 110 12.65 11.67 -11.29
C ALA A 110 12.14 11.46 -9.86
N ARG A 111 10.82 11.59 -9.63
CA ARG A 111 10.21 11.34 -8.32
C ARG A 111 10.33 9.90 -7.86
N VAL A 112 10.16 8.92 -8.76
CA VAL A 112 10.35 7.51 -8.42
C VAL A 112 11.76 7.27 -7.87
N GLN A 113 12.79 7.84 -8.52
CA GLN A 113 14.18 7.76 -8.04
C GLN A 113 14.33 8.43 -6.67
N GLU A 114 13.87 9.68 -6.54
CA GLU A 114 13.97 10.48 -5.31
C GLU A 114 13.32 9.80 -4.11
N ILE A 115 12.15 9.17 -4.30
CA ILE A 115 11.43 8.46 -3.25
C ILE A 115 12.21 7.23 -2.77
N PHE A 116 12.81 6.47 -3.68
CA PHE A 116 13.64 5.33 -3.28
C PHE A 116 14.93 5.77 -2.60
N ASP A 117 15.56 6.85 -3.06
CA ASP A 117 16.76 7.44 -2.43
C ASP A 117 16.44 7.97 -1.02
N ALA A 118 15.22 8.43 -0.78
CA ALA A 118 14.73 8.82 0.55
C ALA A 118 14.40 7.63 1.47
N GLY A 119 14.56 6.38 1.00
CA GLY A 119 14.40 5.18 1.80
C GLY A 119 13.00 4.56 1.81
N ALA A 120 12.07 5.02 0.98
CA ALA A 120 10.76 4.37 0.84
C ALA A 120 10.90 2.96 0.24
N ASP A 121 9.91 2.12 0.53
CA ASP A 121 9.87 0.74 0.05
C ASP A 121 9.03 0.59 -1.21
N GLY A 122 8.09 1.52 -1.46
CA GLY A 122 7.22 1.45 -2.62
C GLY A 122 6.79 2.80 -3.15
N VAL A 123 6.47 2.83 -4.45
CA VAL A 123 5.87 3.99 -5.11
C VAL A 123 4.58 3.56 -5.79
N THR A 124 3.55 4.39 -5.63
CA THR A 124 2.25 4.25 -6.29
C THR A 124 2.10 5.31 -7.36
N ILE A 125 1.88 4.88 -8.60
CA ILE A 125 1.51 5.76 -9.72
C ILE A 125 0.01 5.58 -9.95
N PRO A 126 -0.80 6.62 -9.63
CA PRO A 126 -2.25 6.56 -9.78
C PRO A 126 -2.71 6.90 -11.20
N HIS A 127 -4.00 6.72 -11.47
CA HIS A 127 -4.68 7.13 -12.70
C HIS A 127 -4.04 6.62 -13.99
N ILE A 128 -3.59 5.37 -13.97
CA ILE A 128 -3.12 4.70 -15.21
C ILE A 128 -4.30 4.61 -16.19
N ARG A 129 -4.13 5.20 -17.36
CA ARG A 129 -5.20 5.35 -18.36
C ARG A 129 -5.33 4.17 -19.31
N ASP A 130 -4.21 3.47 -19.57
CA ASP A 130 -4.18 2.34 -20.49
C ASP A 130 -2.90 1.49 -20.34
N LEU A 131 -2.80 0.44 -21.17
CA LEU A 131 -1.66 -0.47 -21.18
C LEU A 131 -0.33 0.21 -21.52
N GLU A 132 -0.33 1.17 -22.45
CA GLU A 132 0.92 1.86 -22.84
C GLU A 132 1.43 2.77 -21.72
N GLU A 133 0.55 3.45 -21.03
CA GLU A 133 0.94 4.23 -19.85
C GLU A 133 1.39 3.33 -18.67
N ALA A 134 0.78 2.14 -18.50
CA ALA A 134 1.25 1.16 -17.53
C ALA A 134 2.67 0.66 -17.86
N LYS A 135 2.96 0.36 -19.13
CA LYS A 135 4.31 -0.01 -19.57
C LYS A 135 5.31 1.12 -19.31
N LEU A 136 4.95 2.35 -19.71
CA LEU A 136 5.78 3.54 -19.47
C LEU A 136 6.07 3.72 -17.97
N ALA A 137 5.06 3.60 -17.11
CA ALA A 137 5.22 3.72 -15.66
C ALA A 137 6.24 2.73 -15.09
N LEU A 138 6.25 1.48 -15.57
CA LEU A 138 7.19 0.47 -15.10
C LEU A 138 8.63 0.76 -15.52
N THR A 139 8.86 1.43 -16.65
CA THR A 139 10.22 1.86 -17.05
C THR A 139 10.86 2.84 -16.05
N PHE A 140 10.05 3.56 -15.27
CA PHE A 140 10.58 4.50 -14.24
C PHE A 140 11.22 3.73 -13.07
N PHE A 141 10.67 2.57 -12.71
CA PHE A 141 11.25 1.69 -11.69
C PHE A 141 12.54 1.01 -12.19
N GLU A 142 12.58 0.64 -13.46
CA GLU A 142 13.79 0.11 -14.10
C GLU A 142 14.89 1.17 -14.15
N ALA A 143 14.57 2.41 -14.55
CA ALA A 143 15.51 3.53 -14.56
C ALA A 143 16.06 3.83 -13.16
N ALA A 144 15.26 3.71 -12.12
CA ALA A 144 15.67 3.82 -10.73
C ALA A 144 16.47 2.60 -10.23
N LYS A 145 16.71 1.59 -11.07
CA LYS A 145 17.37 0.33 -10.70
C LYS A 145 16.75 -0.34 -9.48
N ALA A 146 15.45 -0.16 -9.29
CA ALA A 146 14.71 -0.70 -8.17
C ALA A 146 14.63 -2.23 -8.29
N ASN A 147 15.06 -2.95 -7.25
CA ASN A 147 14.85 -4.39 -7.16
C ASN A 147 13.41 -4.68 -6.80
N VAL A 148 12.51 -4.55 -7.78
CA VAL A 148 11.06 -4.65 -7.60
C VAL A 148 10.66 -6.09 -7.32
N TRP A 149 9.93 -6.29 -6.22
CA TRP A 149 9.27 -7.56 -5.93
C TRP A 149 8.13 -7.82 -6.93
N SER A 150 8.07 -9.03 -7.41
CA SER A 150 6.95 -9.54 -8.19
C SER A 150 6.90 -11.06 -8.08
N PRO A 151 5.83 -11.74 -8.53
CA PRO A 151 5.81 -13.20 -8.58
C PRO A 151 6.97 -13.81 -9.36
N ALA A 152 7.49 -13.10 -10.37
CA ALA A 152 8.67 -13.50 -11.14
C ALA A 152 10.01 -13.13 -10.48
N ASN A 153 9.98 -12.20 -9.50
CA ASN A 153 11.15 -11.79 -8.72
C ASN A 153 10.84 -11.80 -7.20
N PRO A 154 10.67 -12.97 -6.57
CA PRO A 154 10.28 -13.07 -5.15
C PRO A 154 11.35 -12.56 -4.18
N LYS A 155 12.57 -12.29 -4.64
CA LYS A 155 13.66 -11.68 -3.86
C LYS A 155 13.72 -10.16 -3.99
N GLY A 156 12.79 -9.56 -4.70
CA GLY A 156 12.64 -8.10 -4.80
C GLY A 156 12.37 -7.49 -3.43
N THR A 157 12.82 -6.25 -3.24
CA THR A 157 12.74 -5.51 -1.96
C THR A 157 11.98 -4.19 -2.09
N LYS A 158 11.61 -3.82 -3.31
CA LYS A 158 10.85 -2.61 -3.61
C LYS A 158 9.48 -2.95 -4.19
N LEU A 159 8.52 -2.06 -4.06
CA LEU A 159 7.16 -2.22 -4.55
C LEU A 159 6.85 -1.20 -5.64
N ALA A 160 6.44 -1.70 -6.80
CA ALA A 160 5.86 -0.92 -7.89
C ALA A 160 4.34 -1.12 -7.86
N MET A 161 3.58 -0.06 -7.55
CA MET A 161 2.13 -0.12 -7.51
C MET A 161 1.53 0.78 -8.58
N LEU A 162 0.61 0.23 -9.36
CA LEU A 162 -0.20 0.97 -10.32
C LEU A 162 -1.67 0.96 -9.89
N MET A 163 -2.37 2.09 -10.12
CA MET A 163 -3.80 2.16 -9.84
C MET A 163 -4.57 2.37 -11.15
N LEU A 164 -5.51 1.46 -11.43
CA LEU A 164 -6.41 1.53 -12.58
C LEU A 164 -7.70 2.24 -12.15
N GLU A 165 -7.88 3.44 -12.66
CA GLU A 165 -8.98 4.33 -12.31
C GLU A 165 -9.68 4.89 -13.56
N ASP A 166 -9.31 4.36 -14.74
CA ASP A 166 -9.87 4.70 -16.05
C ASP A 166 -10.57 3.47 -16.67
N PRO A 167 -11.76 3.63 -17.28
CA PRO A 167 -12.48 2.52 -17.92
C PRO A 167 -11.66 1.78 -18.99
N LYS A 168 -10.78 2.48 -19.73
CA LYS A 168 -9.91 1.87 -20.72
C LYS A 168 -8.84 0.99 -20.05
N ALA A 169 -8.25 1.47 -18.96
CA ALA A 169 -7.31 0.67 -18.18
C ALA A 169 -7.98 -0.56 -17.55
N ILE A 170 -9.21 -0.42 -17.05
CA ILE A 170 -10.01 -1.56 -16.56
C ILE A 170 -10.26 -2.58 -17.68
N ALA A 171 -10.58 -2.13 -18.89
CA ALA A 171 -10.74 -3.04 -20.04
C ALA A 171 -9.45 -3.82 -20.37
N GLN A 172 -8.29 -3.21 -20.17
CA GLN A 172 -6.95 -3.79 -20.44
C GLN A 172 -6.28 -4.39 -19.18
N ARG A 173 -7.02 -4.57 -18.08
CA ARG A 173 -6.50 -5.02 -16.79
C ARG A 173 -5.73 -6.33 -16.84
N ARG A 174 -6.11 -7.24 -17.75
CA ARG A 174 -5.48 -8.55 -17.91
C ARG A 174 -4.05 -8.40 -18.41
N GLU A 175 -3.87 -7.66 -19.48
CA GLU A 175 -2.57 -7.38 -20.08
C GLU A 175 -1.68 -6.56 -19.14
N ILE A 176 -2.29 -5.61 -18.44
CA ILE A 176 -1.57 -4.81 -17.41
C ILE A 176 -1.10 -5.68 -16.26
N ALA A 177 -1.93 -6.61 -15.76
CA ALA A 177 -1.56 -7.50 -14.68
C ALA A 177 -0.41 -8.47 -15.05
N GLU A 178 -0.20 -8.74 -16.33
CA GLU A 178 0.86 -9.62 -16.86
C GLU A 178 2.20 -8.90 -17.07
N LEU A 179 2.26 -7.58 -16.86
CA LEU A 179 3.49 -6.81 -17.02
C LEU A 179 4.56 -7.23 -16.01
N LYS A 180 5.79 -7.39 -16.47
CA LYS A 180 6.94 -7.67 -15.60
C LYS A 180 7.29 -6.44 -14.76
N GLY A 181 7.77 -6.65 -13.54
CA GLY A 181 8.17 -5.56 -12.65
C GLY A 181 7.01 -4.85 -11.95
N LEU A 182 5.79 -5.40 -12.01
CA LEU A 182 4.64 -4.94 -11.25
C LEU A 182 4.53 -5.74 -9.94
N SER A 183 4.33 -5.03 -8.83
CA SER A 183 4.14 -5.64 -7.50
C SER A 183 2.69 -5.66 -7.08
N ILE A 184 2.01 -4.53 -7.25
CA ILE A 184 0.64 -4.30 -6.76
C ILE A 184 -0.18 -3.67 -7.88
N LEU A 185 -1.35 -4.22 -8.10
CA LEU A 185 -2.36 -3.60 -8.94
C LEU A 185 -3.59 -3.30 -8.10
N ALA A 186 -4.05 -2.07 -8.13
CA ALA A 186 -5.18 -1.60 -7.34
C ALA A 186 -6.18 -0.84 -8.19
N CYS A 187 -7.36 -0.62 -7.64
CA CYS A 187 -8.39 0.23 -8.22
C CYS A 187 -8.87 1.23 -7.17
N GLY A 188 -8.87 2.51 -7.50
CA GLY A 188 -9.49 3.56 -6.68
C GLY A 188 -10.97 3.67 -6.99
N ILE A 189 -11.83 3.01 -6.20
CA ILE A 189 -13.29 2.96 -6.45
C ILE A 189 -13.90 4.36 -6.65
N GLY A 190 -13.49 5.33 -5.82
CA GLY A 190 -14.00 6.70 -5.91
C GLY A 190 -13.67 7.38 -7.25
N SER A 191 -12.43 7.29 -7.67
CA SER A 191 -11.95 7.86 -8.93
C SER A 191 -12.55 7.14 -10.13
N LEU A 192 -12.63 5.80 -10.09
CA LEU A 192 -13.28 5.03 -11.15
C LEU A 192 -14.79 5.35 -11.24
N ALA A 193 -15.49 5.49 -10.10
CA ALA A 193 -16.90 5.90 -10.12
C ALA A 193 -17.08 7.28 -10.77
N GLN A 194 -16.18 8.22 -10.48
CA GLN A 194 -16.19 9.53 -11.12
C GLN A 194 -15.98 9.42 -12.64
N ALA A 195 -15.01 8.61 -13.08
CA ALA A 195 -14.74 8.36 -14.51
C ALA A 195 -15.91 7.66 -15.21
N LEU A 196 -16.75 6.91 -14.48
CA LEU A 196 -17.97 6.26 -14.94
C LEU A 196 -19.23 7.15 -14.76
N GLY A 197 -19.09 8.46 -14.60
CA GLY A 197 -20.22 9.37 -14.47
C GLY A 197 -21.01 9.22 -13.15
N GLY A 198 -20.38 8.72 -12.11
CA GLY A 198 -20.99 8.50 -10.79
C GLY A 198 -21.49 7.06 -10.54
N ASP A 199 -21.27 6.14 -11.48
CA ASP A 199 -21.67 4.73 -11.33
C ASP A 199 -20.79 3.99 -10.32
N ARG A 200 -21.24 3.93 -9.07
CA ARG A 200 -20.56 3.21 -7.99
C ARG A 200 -20.62 1.70 -8.15
N ALA A 201 -21.71 1.17 -8.71
CA ALA A 201 -21.85 -0.27 -8.93
C ALA A 201 -20.90 -0.74 -10.02
N GLY A 202 -20.77 0.01 -11.11
CA GLY A 202 -19.78 -0.23 -12.17
C GLY A 202 -18.35 -0.12 -11.64
N ALA A 203 -18.06 0.84 -10.75
CA ALA A 203 -16.75 0.98 -10.15
C ALA A 203 -16.41 -0.19 -9.21
N GLU A 204 -17.36 -0.67 -8.42
CA GLU A 204 -17.19 -1.88 -7.61
C GLU A 204 -16.93 -3.10 -8.50
N ALA A 205 -17.71 -3.28 -9.57
CA ALA A 205 -17.50 -4.37 -10.52
C ALA A 205 -16.11 -4.31 -11.17
N GLY A 206 -15.65 -3.11 -11.55
CA GLY A 206 -14.29 -2.90 -12.07
C GLY A 206 -13.21 -3.26 -11.05
N THR A 207 -13.41 -2.89 -9.78
CA THR A 207 -12.51 -3.23 -8.68
C THR A 207 -12.41 -4.75 -8.49
N GLN A 208 -13.53 -5.47 -8.54
CA GLN A 208 -13.55 -6.93 -8.43
C GLN A 208 -12.88 -7.60 -9.65
N GLN A 209 -13.02 -7.03 -10.85
CA GLN A 209 -12.31 -7.50 -12.04
C GLN A 209 -10.79 -7.34 -11.91
N VAL A 210 -10.30 -6.21 -11.38
CA VAL A 210 -8.87 -6.00 -11.08
C VAL A 210 -8.39 -7.00 -10.03
N LEU A 211 -9.15 -7.19 -8.95
CA LEU A 211 -8.84 -8.18 -7.91
C LEU A 211 -8.72 -9.59 -8.50
N ALA A 212 -9.62 -10.00 -9.39
CA ALA A 212 -9.56 -11.31 -10.04
C ALA A 212 -8.24 -11.50 -10.82
N GLU A 213 -7.77 -10.48 -11.54
CA GLU A 213 -6.51 -10.55 -12.28
C GLU A 213 -5.30 -10.61 -11.33
N THR A 214 -5.29 -9.80 -10.26
CA THR A 214 -4.18 -9.87 -9.27
C THR A 214 -4.08 -11.25 -8.64
N LYS A 215 -5.21 -11.89 -8.33
CA LYS A 215 -5.24 -13.27 -7.81
C LYS A 215 -4.74 -14.26 -8.83
N ARG A 216 -5.13 -14.14 -10.10
CA ARG A 216 -4.70 -15.01 -11.20
C ARG A 216 -3.18 -15.03 -11.37
N VAL A 217 -2.55 -13.85 -11.33
CA VAL A 217 -1.10 -13.71 -11.54
C VAL A 217 -0.30 -13.58 -10.23
N LYS A 218 -0.96 -13.69 -9.06
CA LYS A 218 -0.36 -13.63 -7.71
C LYS A 218 0.32 -12.30 -7.37
N LEU A 219 -0.17 -11.19 -7.91
CA LEU A 219 0.24 -9.86 -7.50
C LEU A 219 -0.35 -9.48 -6.14
N GLY A 220 0.28 -8.49 -5.49
CA GLY A 220 -0.36 -7.76 -4.40
C GLY A 220 -1.59 -6.99 -4.90
N ASN A 221 -2.54 -6.78 -4.01
CA ASN A 221 -3.69 -5.93 -4.24
C ASN A 221 -3.97 -5.09 -3.00
N MET A 222 -4.46 -3.89 -3.18
CA MET A 222 -4.70 -2.96 -2.08
C MET A 222 -6.05 -2.26 -2.24
N LEU A 223 -6.77 -2.12 -1.12
CA LEU A 223 -8.02 -1.38 -1.08
C LEU A 223 -8.17 -0.64 0.25
N PRO A 224 -8.64 0.62 0.26
CA PRO A 224 -9.15 1.24 1.47
C PRO A 224 -10.43 0.56 1.96
N ALA A 225 -10.52 0.33 3.27
CA ALA A 225 -11.71 -0.26 3.88
C ALA A 225 -12.15 0.53 5.12
N SER A 226 -13.38 0.28 5.56
CA SER A 226 -13.98 0.78 6.79
C SER A 226 -14.24 -0.38 7.76
N ALA A 227 -14.63 -0.07 9.00
CA ALA A 227 -15.04 -1.08 9.97
C ALA A 227 -16.25 -1.91 9.50
N ASN A 228 -17.08 -1.34 8.61
CA ASN A 228 -18.30 -1.99 8.13
C ASN A 228 -18.05 -3.01 7.00
N ASP A 229 -16.94 -2.90 6.26
CA ASP A 229 -16.70 -3.73 5.07
C ASP A 229 -15.36 -4.49 5.09
N VAL A 230 -14.47 -4.24 6.03
CA VAL A 230 -13.14 -4.85 6.09
C VAL A 230 -13.17 -6.38 6.08
N GLU A 231 -14.10 -7.01 6.83
CA GLU A 231 -14.25 -8.47 6.83
C GLU A 231 -14.63 -9.01 5.46
N GLN A 232 -15.53 -8.32 4.77
CA GLN A 232 -15.93 -8.68 3.41
C GLN A 232 -14.73 -8.57 2.46
N ARG A 233 -13.97 -7.47 2.51
CA ARG A 233 -12.80 -7.26 1.66
C ARG A 233 -11.74 -8.36 1.85
N ILE A 234 -11.53 -8.80 3.08
CA ILE A 234 -10.63 -9.93 3.37
C ILE A 234 -11.17 -11.24 2.77
N LYS A 235 -12.47 -11.53 2.93
CA LYS A 235 -13.12 -12.72 2.33
C LYS A 235 -13.07 -12.70 0.79
N GLU A 236 -13.15 -11.54 0.17
CA GLU A 236 -12.97 -11.35 -1.29
C GLU A 236 -11.54 -11.68 -1.73
N GLY A 237 -10.54 -11.53 -0.85
CA GLY A 237 -9.14 -11.87 -1.09
C GLY A 237 -8.22 -10.69 -1.27
N PHE A 238 -8.61 -9.50 -0.79
CA PHE A 238 -7.67 -8.39 -0.67
C PHE A 238 -6.58 -8.73 0.34
N ASN A 239 -5.30 -8.52 -0.02
CA ASN A 239 -4.15 -8.89 0.78
C ASN A 239 -3.37 -7.68 1.35
N ALA A 240 -3.81 -6.45 1.03
CA ALA A 240 -3.41 -5.22 1.72
C ALA A 240 -4.63 -4.34 1.94
N ILE A 241 -4.93 -4.05 3.20
CA ILE A 241 -6.08 -3.23 3.62
C ILE A 241 -5.57 -1.92 4.20
N LEU A 242 -6.12 -0.81 3.72
CA LEU A 242 -5.69 0.54 4.07
C LEU A 242 -6.77 1.26 4.89
N GLY A 243 -6.42 1.64 6.11
CA GLY A 243 -7.28 2.42 7.00
C GLY A 243 -7.11 3.91 6.80
N GLN A 244 -8.20 4.65 7.01
CA GLN A 244 -8.22 6.12 6.88
C GLN A 244 -8.85 6.79 8.09
N GLY A 245 -8.23 7.89 8.53
CA GLY A 245 -8.77 8.76 9.56
C GLY A 245 -8.83 8.14 10.96
N PRO A 246 -9.62 8.73 11.86
CA PRO A 246 -9.65 8.34 13.28
C PRO A 246 -10.14 6.90 13.55
N GLN A 247 -10.88 6.32 12.62
CA GLN A 247 -11.42 4.96 12.76
C GLN A 247 -10.49 3.87 12.18
N ALA A 248 -9.30 4.24 11.69
CA ALA A 248 -8.36 3.30 11.09
C ALA A 248 -7.97 2.17 12.05
N ASP A 249 -7.69 2.50 13.31
CA ASP A 249 -7.29 1.51 14.31
C ASP A 249 -8.38 0.49 14.62
N GLU A 250 -9.64 0.94 14.71
CA GLU A 250 -10.79 0.06 14.92
C GLU A 250 -10.97 -0.88 13.73
N MET A 251 -11.00 -0.34 12.51
CA MET A 251 -11.06 -1.12 11.28
C MET A 251 -9.94 -2.17 11.22
N ILE A 252 -8.70 -1.78 11.54
CA ILE A 252 -7.55 -2.69 11.49
C ILE A 252 -7.67 -3.80 12.54
N LYS A 253 -8.14 -3.50 13.76
CA LYS A 253 -8.39 -4.52 14.79
C LYS A 253 -9.41 -5.55 14.33
N ILE A 254 -10.55 -5.11 13.77
CA ILE A 254 -11.56 -6.00 13.18
C ILE A 254 -10.93 -6.83 12.06
N GLY A 255 -10.22 -6.19 11.15
CA GLY A 255 -9.58 -6.86 10.02
C GLY A 255 -8.53 -7.88 10.44
N ARG A 256 -7.67 -7.55 11.41
CA ARG A 256 -6.67 -8.50 11.94
C ARG A 256 -7.35 -9.74 12.54
N THR A 257 -8.40 -9.54 13.34
CA THR A 257 -9.18 -10.66 13.90
C THR A 257 -9.78 -11.53 12.80
N ALA A 258 -10.40 -10.92 11.79
CA ALA A 258 -10.98 -11.65 10.65
C ALA A 258 -9.93 -12.40 9.81
N ALA A 259 -8.70 -11.88 9.76
CA ALA A 259 -7.57 -12.49 9.06
C ALA A 259 -6.76 -13.49 9.92
N GLY A 260 -7.16 -13.75 11.16
CA GLY A 260 -6.45 -14.65 12.07
C GLY A 260 -5.10 -14.12 12.56
N ARG A 261 -5.03 -12.80 12.76
CA ARG A 261 -3.79 -12.09 13.16
C ARG A 261 -3.97 -11.29 14.44
#